data_e1780247bd0317188cadaa068dad0d6a
#
_entry.id   e1780247bd0317188cadaa068dad0d6a
#
_cell.length_a   1.000
_cell.length_b   1.000
_cell.length_c   1.000
_cell.angle_alpha   90.00
_cell.angle_beta   90.00
_cell.angle_gamma   90.00
#
_symmetry.space_group_name_H-M   'P 1'
#
loop_
_entity.id
_entity.type
_entity.pdbx_description
1 polymer ?
#
loop_
_entity_poly.entity_id
_entity_poly.type
_entity_poly.pdbx_seq_one_letter_code
_entity_poly.pdbx_strand_id
1 'polypeptide(L)'
;YPVTIVTAAGSSAEKLTTVPLHELDHEVEINNLTTIYVPPVSDRAEAYRDWTTLRQIIATLRGPNGCPWDQKQTHESLKKYFLEEVHEFLAAVDAEDDFAMIEELGDVLLQVFLHAQIGEDNGYFTIEDVLASISEKMIRRHPHVFGDAQADDADAVVANWEAIKREEKGDIDASVLHDAYRETSSLQTAYNYQKEAAKVGFDWDEAADAIAKFNEEWAEFTAELEHGDATTRMDELGDVFFTLVNIARFFKLSPEEAMLHANEKFARRFKHVESCVAASGKAFSDFTLDELDAFWNDAKKIEKGL
;
A
#
# COMPACT_ATOMS: atom_id res chain seq x y z
N TYR A 1 -6.68 4.91 31.17
CA TYR A 1 -8.08 5.28 31.35
C TYR A 1 -8.47 5.03 32.81
N PRO A 2 -8.91 6.04 33.58
CA PRO A 2 -9.30 5.87 34.97
C PRO A 2 -10.68 5.20 35.10
N VAL A 3 -10.81 4.22 35.99
CA VAL A 3 -12.05 3.56 36.34
C VAL A 3 -12.25 3.66 37.84
N THR A 4 -13.48 3.72 38.30
CA THR A 4 -13.78 3.79 39.73
C THR A 4 -14.41 2.49 40.21
N ILE A 5 -13.75 1.88 41.15
CA ILE A 5 -14.25 0.69 41.87
C ILE A 5 -15.13 1.18 43.01
N VAL A 6 -16.36 0.70 43.00
CA VAL A 6 -17.37 1.05 44.00
C VAL A 6 -17.68 -0.22 44.80
N THR A 7 -17.35 -0.23 46.07
CA THR A 7 -17.69 -1.33 46.97
C THR A 7 -18.82 -0.90 47.93
N ALA A 8 -19.80 -1.74 48.09
CA ALA A 8 -20.97 -1.54 49.01
C ALA A 8 -21.71 -0.22 48.73
N ALA A 9 -21.95 0.11 47.44
CA ALA A 9 -22.62 1.33 47.01
C ALA A 9 -23.92 1.61 47.83
N GLY A 10 -24.08 2.86 48.23
CA GLY A 10 -25.27 3.32 48.98
C GLY A 10 -25.35 2.88 50.43
N SER A 11 -24.33 2.24 51.00
CA SER A 11 -24.27 1.83 52.38
C SER A 11 -23.30 2.68 53.21
N SER A 12 -23.33 2.57 54.54
CA SER A 12 -22.34 3.21 55.40
C SER A 12 -20.91 2.66 55.24
N ALA A 13 -20.75 1.55 54.52
CA ALA A 13 -19.48 0.92 54.20
C ALA A 13 -19.04 1.19 52.75
N GLU A 14 -19.65 2.15 52.06
CA GLU A 14 -19.29 2.53 50.70
C GLU A 14 -17.82 2.97 50.62
N LYS A 15 -17.11 2.38 49.67
CA LYS A 15 -15.73 2.73 49.35
C LYS A 15 -15.59 2.97 47.85
N LEU A 16 -15.03 4.10 47.49
CA LEU A 16 -14.70 4.49 46.12
C LEU A 16 -13.17 4.49 45.96
N THR A 17 -12.67 3.76 44.97
CA THR A 17 -11.25 3.74 44.66
C THR A 17 -11.09 3.91 43.15
N THR A 18 -10.38 4.95 42.69
CA THR A 18 -10.12 5.18 41.31
C THR A 18 -8.71 4.66 40.97
N VAL A 19 -8.63 3.80 39.96
CA VAL A 19 -7.39 3.21 39.47
C VAL A 19 -7.33 3.28 37.95
N PRO A 20 -6.13 3.24 37.34
CA PRO A 20 -6.00 3.01 35.90
C PRO A 20 -6.59 1.66 35.52
N LEU A 21 -7.27 1.57 34.36
CA LEU A 21 -7.94 0.34 33.88
C LEU A 21 -6.99 -0.87 33.84
N HIS A 22 -5.73 -0.66 33.49
CA HIS A 22 -4.72 -1.73 33.40
C HIS A 22 -4.22 -2.22 34.78
N GLU A 23 -4.55 -1.54 35.87
CA GLU A 23 -4.22 -1.93 37.24
C GLU A 23 -5.43 -2.53 37.96
N LEU A 24 -6.58 -2.67 37.26
CA LEU A 24 -7.83 -3.09 37.87
C LEU A 24 -7.75 -4.46 38.56
N ASP A 25 -6.96 -5.37 38.04
CA ASP A 25 -6.78 -6.73 38.54
C ASP A 25 -5.72 -6.84 39.67
N HIS A 26 -4.94 -5.79 39.89
CA HIS A 26 -3.85 -5.81 40.88
C HIS A 26 -4.23 -5.28 42.25
N GLU A 27 -5.27 -4.43 42.35
CA GLU A 27 -5.51 -3.60 43.54
C GLU A 27 -6.80 -3.94 44.30
N VAL A 28 -7.61 -4.94 43.89
CA VAL A 28 -8.99 -5.05 44.39
C VAL A 28 -9.37 -6.42 44.91
N GLU A 29 -9.78 -6.45 46.17
CA GLU A 29 -10.64 -7.54 46.66
C GLU A 29 -12.05 -7.41 46.04
N ILE A 30 -12.31 -8.16 45.00
CA ILE A 30 -13.61 -8.22 44.35
C ILE A 30 -14.55 -9.14 45.19
N ASN A 31 -15.71 -8.62 45.56
CA ASN A 31 -16.76 -9.38 46.20
C ASN A 31 -18.12 -9.09 45.57
N ASN A 32 -19.18 -9.72 46.07
CA ASN A 32 -20.53 -9.57 45.51
C ASN A 32 -21.15 -8.16 45.67
N LEU A 33 -20.48 -7.25 46.36
CA LEU A 33 -20.90 -5.85 46.54
C LEU A 33 -20.01 -4.89 45.73
N THR A 34 -19.12 -5.43 44.92
CA THR A 34 -18.18 -4.62 44.10
C THR A 34 -18.75 -4.40 42.71
N THR A 35 -18.76 -3.15 42.25
CA THR A 35 -19.07 -2.76 40.88
C THR A 35 -18.00 -1.83 40.34
N ILE A 36 -17.87 -1.75 39.05
CA ILE A 36 -16.89 -0.88 38.40
C ILE A 36 -17.66 0.18 37.62
N TYR A 37 -17.38 1.42 37.92
CA TYR A 37 -17.86 2.55 37.14
C TYR A 37 -16.80 2.94 36.12
N VAL A 38 -17.14 2.82 34.84
CA VAL A 38 -16.32 3.28 33.72
C VAL A 38 -16.92 4.61 33.26
N PRO A 39 -16.25 5.74 33.52
CA PRO A 39 -16.77 7.03 33.09
C PRO A 39 -16.82 7.11 31.56
N PRO A 40 -17.74 7.89 30.97
CA PRO A 40 -17.72 8.14 29.54
C PRO A 40 -16.42 8.84 29.14
N VAL A 41 -15.88 8.50 27.98
CA VAL A 41 -14.70 9.19 27.42
C VAL A 41 -15.09 10.64 27.17
N SER A 42 -14.54 11.56 27.97
CA SER A 42 -14.86 12.97 27.89
C SER A 42 -14.08 13.70 26.77
N ASP A 43 -12.93 13.15 26.40
CA ASP A 43 -12.10 13.67 25.31
C ASP A 43 -12.31 12.83 24.05
N ARG A 44 -12.98 13.43 23.06
CA ARG A 44 -13.18 12.81 21.75
C ARG A 44 -11.86 12.49 21.03
N ALA A 45 -10.80 13.28 21.30
CA ALA A 45 -9.50 13.05 20.72
C ALA A 45 -8.86 11.72 21.18
N GLU A 46 -9.10 11.28 22.44
CA GLU A 46 -8.68 9.96 22.90
C GLU A 46 -9.48 8.83 22.21
N ALA A 47 -10.79 9.03 22.04
CA ALA A 47 -11.63 8.06 21.35
C ALA A 47 -11.20 7.86 19.88
N TYR A 48 -10.71 8.89 19.22
CA TYR A 48 -10.24 8.79 17.81
C TYR A 48 -8.94 7.97 17.64
N ARG A 49 -8.24 7.66 18.72
CA ARG A 49 -7.06 6.77 18.70
C ARG A 49 -7.42 5.30 18.85
N ASP A 50 -8.69 5.00 18.99
CA ASP A 50 -9.18 3.64 19.16
C ASP A 50 -9.63 3.02 17.84
N TRP A 51 -9.16 1.83 17.59
CA TRP A 51 -9.48 1.03 16.42
C TRP A 51 -10.99 0.77 16.25
N THR A 52 -11.69 0.49 17.35
CA THR A 52 -13.14 0.24 17.36
C THR A 52 -13.91 1.49 16.98
N THR A 53 -13.41 2.67 17.35
CA THR A 53 -14.01 3.95 16.97
C THR A 53 -13.94 4.17 15.46
N LEU A 54 -12.80 3.90 14.82
CA LEU A 54 -12.68 4.00 13.37
C LEU A 54 -13.65 3.04 12.67
N ARG A 55 -13.70 1.77 13.11
CA ARG A 55 -14.69 0.80 12.60
C ARG A 55 -16.12 1.33 12.66
N GLN A 56 -16.53 1.89 13.82
CA GLN A 56 -17.89 2.44 14.00
C GLN A 56 -18.16 3.63 13.10
N ILE A 57 -17.17 4.49 12.87
CA ILE A 57 -17.29 5.61 11.93
C ILE A 57 -17.58 5.08 10.51
N ILE A 58 -16.79 4.12 10.03
CA ILE A 58 -16.96 3.55 8.68
C ILE A 58 -18.30 2.81 8.56
N ALA A 59 -18.68 2.01 9.56
CA ALA A 59 -20.00 1.36 9.59
C ALA A 59 -21.15 2.39 9.56
N THR A 60 -21.00 3.52 10.24
CA THR A 60 -21.98 4.60 10.23
C THR A 60 -22.06 5.28 8.85
N LEU A 61 -20.93 5.55 8.21
CA LEU A 61 -20.88 6.15 6.87
C LEU A 61 -21.56 5.28 5.81
N ARG A 62 -21.40 3.96 5.91
CA ARG A 62 -22.05 3.01 4.99
C ARG A 62 -23.45 2.59 5.42
N GLY A 63 -23.87 2.90 6.65
CA GLY A 63 -25.18 2.56 7.21
C GLY A 63 -26.35 3.29 6.54
N PRO A 64 -27.61 2.93 6.87
CA PRO A 64 -28.83 3.42 6.17
C PRO A 64 -29.00 4.94 6.15
N ASN A 65 -28.47 5.64 7.14
CA ASN A 65 -28.48 7.11 7.26
C ASN A 65 -27.09 7.73 7.08
N GLY A 66 -26.16 7.00 6.49
CA GLY A 66 -24.80 7.42 6.28
C GLY A 66 -24.59 8.23 5.00
N CYS A 67 -23.37 8.25 4.52
CA CYS A 67 -22.96 9.02 3.36
C CYS A 67 -23.41 8.33 2.06
N PRO A 68 -24.17 9.00 1.17
CA PRO A 68 -24.62 8.39 -0.09
C PRO A 68 -23.48 7.99 -1.04
N TRP A 69 -22.31 8.60 -0.90
CA TRP A 69 -21.13 8.24 -1.69
C TRP A 69 -20.52 6.93 -1.18
N ASP A 70 -20.30 6.80 0.14
CA ASP A 70 -19.74 5.60 0.75
C ASP A 70 -20.64 4.37 0.57
N GLN A 71 -21.96 4.56 0.65
CA GLN A 71 -22.95 3.49 0.43
C GLN A 71 -22.88 2.87 -0.98
N LYS A 72 -22.48 3.66 -1.99
CA LYS A 72 -22.39 3.21 -3.39
C LYS A 72 -21.07 2.53 -3.70
N GLN A 73 -20.05 2.63 -2.83
CA GLN A 73 -18.75 2.05 -3.11
C GLN A 73 -18.82 0.52 -3.09
N THR A 74 -18.04 -0.06 -3.99
CA THR A 74 -17.82 -1.50 -4.13
C THR A 74 -16.32 -1.78 -4.09
N HIS A 75 -15.92 -3.04 -3.91
CA HIS A 75 -14.52 -3.44 -4.04
C HIS A 75 -13.90 -2.94 -5.35
N GLU A 76 -14.65 -3.03 -6.45
CA GLU A 76 -14.15 -2.60 -7.77
C GLU A 76 -13.98 -1.07 -7.87
N SER A 77 -14.96 -0.30 -7.38
CA SER A 77 -14.89 1.17 -7.45
C SER A 77 -13.79 1.77 -6.59
N LEU A 78 -13.38 1.08 -5.51
CA LEU A 78 -12.35 1.53 -4.58
C LEU A 78 -10.92 1.21 -5.03
N LYS A 79 -10.71 0.30 -5.99
CA LYS A 79 -9.36 -0.09 -6.45
C LYS A 79 -8.48 1.11 -6.82
N LYS A 80 -9.04 2.07 -7.55
CA LYS A 80 -8.30 3.26 -7.99
C LYS A 80 -7.87 4.14 -6.81
N TYR A 81 -8.74 4.32 -5.83
CA TYR A 81 -8.43 5.10 -4.63
C TYR A 81 -7.38 4.41 -3.78
N PHE A 82 -7.49 3.09 -3.59
CA PHE A 82 -6.48 2.33 -2.86
C PHE A 82 -5.08 2.49 -3.46
N LEU A 83 -4.97 2.49 -4.79
CA LEU A 83 -3.70 2.74 -5.48
C LEU A 83 -3.23 4.19 -5.32
N GLU A 84 -4.16 5.15 -5.36
CA GLU A 84 -3.89 6.58 -5.17
C GLU A 84 -3.25 6.82 -3.79
N GLU A 85 -3.90 6.36 -2.70
CA GLU A 85 -3.38 6.53 -1.34
C GLU A 85 -2.01 5.84 -1.13
N VAL A 86 -1.80 4.66 -1.73
CA VAL A 86 -0.49 4.00 -1.68
C VAL A 86 0.58 4.83 -2.38
N HIS A 87 0.27 5.46 -3.52
CA HIS A 87 1.22 6.31 -4.24
C HIS A 87 1.51 7.61 -3.49
N GLU A 88 0.51 8.21 -2.85
CA GLU A 88 0.68 9.40 -2.01
C GLU A 88 1.53 9.10 -0.77
N PHE A 89 1.32 7.94 -0.15
CA PHE A 89 2.20 7.46 0.93
C PHE A 89 3.66 7.28 0.46
N LEU A 90 3.89 6.68 -0.70
CA LEU A 90 5.25 6.53 -1.24
C LEU A 90 5.90 7.89 -1.54
N ALA A 91 5.14 8.84 -2.07
CA ALA A 91 5.62 10.20 -2.29
C ALA A 91 5.98 10.92 -0.97
N ALA A 92 5.20 10.72 0.10
CA ALA A 92 5.49 11.23 1.42
C ALA A 92 6.78 10.63 2.01
N VAL A 93 7.03 9.33 1.77
CA VAL A 93 8.29 8.66 2.15
C VAL A 93 9.48 9.26 1.40
N ASP A 94 9.36 9.46 0.09
CA ASP A 94 10.43 10.06 -0.73
C ASP A 94 10.73 11.51 -0.36
N ALA A 95 9.71 12.22 0.15
CA ALA A 95 9.84 13.59 0.66
C ALA A 95 10.39 13.66 2.10
N GLU A 96 10.55 12.52 2.79
CA GLU A 96 10.90 12.41 4.22
C GLU A 96 9.95 13.24 5.11
N ASP A 97 8.65 13.34 4.73
CA ASP A 97 7.62 14.12 5.44
C ASP A 97 6.81 13.23 6.37
N ASP A 98 7.19 13.20 7.65
CA ASP A 98 6.52 12.40 8.68
C ASP A 98 5.04 12.76 8.86
N PHE A 99 4.64 14.02 8.65
CA PHE A 99 3.24 14.43 8.79
C PHE A 99 2.40 13.94 7.61
N ALA A 100 2.90 14.07 6.39
CA ALA A 100 2.26 13.51 5.22
C ALA A 100 2.21 11.97 5.31
N MET A 101 3.27 11.29 5.76
CA MET A 101 3.24 9.83 5.97
C MET A 101 2.16 9.39 6.97
N ILE A 102 1.88 10.17 8.03
CA ILE A 102 0.80 9.88 8.98
C ILE A 102 -0.57 10.02 8.31
N GLU A 103 -0.77 11.07 7.50
CA GLU A 103 -2.00 11.32 6.75
C GLU A 103 -2.27 10.19 5.78
N GLU A 104 -1.33 9.88 4.90
CA GLU A 104 -1.49 8.88 3.85
C GLU A 104 -1.60 7.44 4.38
N LEU A 105 -0.89 7.09 5.47
CA LEU A 105 -1.12 5.83 6.16
C LEU A 105 -2.53 5.73 6.75
N GLY A 106 -3.10 6.85 7.19
CA GLY A 106 -4.49 6.95 7.62
C GLY A 106 -5.45 6.65 6.46
N ASP A 107 -5.18 7.17 5.26
CA ASP A 107 -6.00 6.97 4.07
C ASP A 107 -5.86 5.55 3.49
N VAL A 108 -4.66 4.97 3.49
CA VAL A 108 -4.48 3.53 3.22
C VAL A 108 -5.28 2.67 4.23
N LEU A 109 -5.23 3.02 5.51
CA LEU A 109 -6.01 2.32 6.55
C LEU A 109 -7.52 2.48 6.33
N LEU A 110 -8.00 3.66 5.92
CA LEU A 110 -9.38 3.91 5.54
C LEU A 110 -9.83 2.94 4.43
N GLN A 111 -9.03 2.74 3.40
CA GLN A 111 -9.34 1.79 2.32
C GLN A 111 -9.48 0.36 2.86
N VAL A 112 -8.61 -0.07 3.77
CA VAL A 112 -8.71 -1.40 4.41
C VAL A 112 -10.05 -1.54 5.14
N PHE A 113 -10.45 -0.54 5.93
CA PHE A 113 -11.71 -0.56 6.66
C PHE A 113 -12.94 -0.49 5.75
N LEU A 114 -12.91 0.31 4.68
CA LEU A 114 -13.99 0.37 3.69
C LEU A 114 -14.19 -0.98 3.00
N HIS A 115 -13.11 -1.62 2.57
CA HIS A 115 -13.17 -2.96 1.98
C HIS A 115 -13.70 -3.99 2.98
N ALA A 116 -13.28 -3.94 4.25
CA ALA A 116 -13.77 -4.84 5.28
C ALA A 116 -15.26 -4.61 5.57
N GLN A 117 -15.72 -3.36 5.62
CA GLN A 117 -17.13 -3.03 5.82
C GLN A 117 -17.99 -3.48 4.64
N ILE A 118 -17.50 -3.36 3.39
CA ILE A 118 -18.20 -3.91 2.21
C ILE A 118 -18.32 -5.45 2.33
N GLY A 119 -17.26 -6.12 2.82
CA GLY A 119 -17.29 -7.56 3.10
C GLY A 119 -18.35 -7.92 4.14
N GLU A 120 -18.43 -7.17 5.24
CA GLU A 120 -19.39 -7.34 6.32
C GLU A 120 -20.82 -7.07 5.85
N ASP A 121 -21.06 -5.98 5.10
CA ASP A 121 -22.36 -5.64 4.52
C ASP A 121 -22.91 -6.75 3.61
N ASN A 122 -22.02 -7.49 2.94
CA ASN A 122 -22.36 -8.61 2.06
C ASN A 122 -22.32 -9.99 2.75
N GLY A 123 -21.93 -10.06 4.02
CA GLY A 123 -21.84 -11.29 4.81
C GLY A 123 -20.70 -12.22 4.41
N TYR A 124 -19.60 -11.70 3.86
CA TYR A 124 -18.44 -12.50 3.42
C TYR A 124 -17.32 -12.54 4.45
N PHE A 125 -16.91 -11.39 4.98
CA PHE A 125 -15.84 -11.27 5.97
C PHE A 125 -15.93 -9.93 6.69
N THR A 126 -15.24 -9.83 7.83
CA THR A 126 -15.19 -8.64 8.69
C THR A 126 -13.75 -8.13 8.83
N ILE A 127 -13.57 -6.97 9.47
CA ILE A 127 -12.23 -6.47 9.80
C ILE A 127 -11.51 -7.41 10.78
N GLU A 128 -12.23 -8.10 11.65
CA GLU A 128 -11.68 -9.08 12.57
C GLU A 128 -11.09 -10.28 11.84
N ASP A 129 -11.71 -10.72 10.74
CA ASP A 129 -11.17 -11.79 9.88
C ASP A 129 -9.88 -11.35 9.19
N VAL A 130 -9.82 -10.11 8.74
CA VAL A 130 -8.60 -9.52 8.16
C VAL A 130 -7.47 -9.49 9.17
N LEU A 131 -7.76 -9.03 10.41
CA LEU A 131 -6.79 -8.99 11.50
C LEU A 131 -6.32 -10.38 11.91
N ALA A 132 -7.24 -11.33 12.05
CA ALA A 132 -6.90 -12.72 12.38
C ALA A 132 -5.98 -13.31 11.30
N SER A 133 -6.35 -13.16 10.03
CA SER A 133 -5.58 -13.66 8.89
C SER A 133 -4.14 -13.13 8.87
N ILE A 134 -3.94 -11.83 9.04
CA ILE A 134 -2.58 -11.27 9.03
C ILE A 134 -1.79 -11.64 10.28
N SER A 135 -2.43 -11.65 11.46
CA SER A 135 -1.78 -12.01 12.71
C SER A 135 -1.29 -13.45 12.70
N GLU A 136 -2.13 -14.40 12.32
CA GLU A 136 -1.78 -15.82 12.18
C GLU A 136 -0.64 -16.01 11.17
N LYS A 137 -0.70 -15.31 10.03
CA LYS A 137 0.34 -15.33 9.00
C LYS A 137 1.67 -14.83 9.56
N MET A 138 1.69 -13.72 10.30
CA MET A 138 2.91 -13.16 10.88
C MET A 138 3.53 -14.10 11.92
N ILE A 139 2.73 -14.65 12.83
CA ILE A 139 3.19 -15.62 13.83
C ILE A 139 3.79 -16.85 13.14
N ARG A 140 3.08 -17.43 12.18
CA ARG A 140 3.51 -18.65 11.49
C ARG A 140 4.78 -18.46 10.66
N ARG A 141 4.94 -17.30 10.01
CA ARG A 141 6.10 -17.00 9.17
C ARG A 141 7.32 -16.48 9.92
N HIS A 142 7.20 -16.25 11.23
CA HIS A 142 8.31 -15.83 12.09
C HIS A 142 8.55 -16.81 13.25
N PRO A 143 8.78 -18.12 12.96
CA PRO A 143 8.98 -19.12 14.01
C PRO A 143 10.26 -18.88 14.83
N HIS A 144 11.16 -18.05 14.36
CA HIS A 144 12.35 -17.61 15.08
C HIS A 144 12.05 -16.52 16.13
N VAL A 145 10.86 -15.91 16.11
CA VAL A 145 10.39 -14.92 17.10
C VAL A 145 9.30 -15.50 17.99
N PHE A 146 8.36 -16.24 17.41
CA PHE A 146 7.17 -16.76 18.10
C PHE A 146 7.20 -18.26 18.37
N GLY A 147 8.26 -18.97 17.98
CA GLY A 147 8.45 -20.41 18.16
C GLY A 147 9.90 -20.75 18.55
N ASP A 148 10.32 -21.97 18.26
CA ASP A 148 11.62 -22.51 18.67
C ASP A 148 12.68 -22.53 17.55
N ALA A 149 12.36 -22.03 16.35
CA ALA A 149 13.32 -21.96 15.25
C ALA A 149 14.40 -20.93 15.51
N GLN A 150 15.59 -21.13 14.96
CA GLN A 150 16.69 -20.16 15.03
C GLN A 150 16.96 -19.60 13.64
N ALA A 151 17.27 -18.31 13.57
CA ALA A 151 17.75 -17.64 12.38
C ALA A 151 18.87 -16.67 12.81
N ASP A 152 20.08 -16.91 12.32
CA ASP A 152 21.27 -16.20 12.80
C ASP A 152 21.47 -14.86 12.07
N ASP A 153 20.84 -14.66 10.91
CA ASP A 153 20.91 -13.45 10.11
C ASP A 153 19.64 -13.21 9.27
N ALA A 154 19.59 -12.07 8.61
CA ALA A 154 18.44 -11.68 7.76
C ALA A 154 18.24 -12.61 6.56
N ASP A 155 19.32 -13.16 5.99
CA ASP A 155 19.24 -14.06 4.83
C ASP A 155 18.62 -15.40 5.23
N ALA A 156 18.93 -15.91 6.42
CA ALA A 156 18.30 -17.10 6.99
C ALA A 156 16.81 -16.88 7.27
N VAL A 157 16.43 -15.69 7.73
CA VAL A 157 15.00 -15.30 7.90
C VAL A 157 14.27 -15.34 6.58
N VAL A 158 14.82 -14.73 5.52
CA VAL A 158 14.24 -14.70 4.17
C VAL A 158 14.10 -16.13 3.61
N ALA A 159 15.13 -16.96 3.76
CA ALA A 159 15.11 -18.35 3.30
C ALA A 159 14.02 -19.18 4.00
N ASN A 160 13.87 -19.04 5.32
CA ASN A 160 12.82 -19.69 6.10
C ASN A 160 11.42 -19.19 5.68
N TRP A 161 11.26 -17.91 5.49
CA TRP A 161 10.01 -17.33 4.99
C TRP A 161 9.59 -17.88 3.63
N GLU A 162 10.52 -17.96 2.69
CA GLU A 162 10.29 -18.54 1.36
C GLU A 162 9.94 -20.04 1.42
N ALA A 163 10.57 -20.80 2.34
CA ALA A 163 10.28 -22.20 2.56
C ALA A 163 8.86 -22.40 3.11
N ILE A 164 8.48 -21.65 4.15
CA ILE A 164 7.14 -21.69 4.75
C ILE A 164 6.07 -21.28 3.72
N LYS A 165 6.33 -20.23 2.95
CA LYS A 165 5.42 -19.77 1.89
C LYS A 165 5.19 -20.83 0.80
N ARG A 166 6.22 -21.61 0.46
CA ARG A 166 6.10 -22.75 -0.48
C ARG A 166 5.26 -23.90 0.11
N GLU A 167 5.47 -24.23 1.39
CA GLU A 167 4.71 -25.24 2.10
C GLU A 167 3.22 -24.88 2.23
N GLU A 168 2.91 -23.60 2.53
CA GLU A 168 1.53 -23.08 2.60
C GLU A 168 0.78 -23.20 1.27
N LYS A 169 1.47 -23.01 0.15
CA LYS A 169 0.85 -23.07 -1.18
C LYS A 169 0.54 -24.47 -1.66
N GLY A 170 1.17 -25.50 -1.06
CA GLY A 170 1.03 -26.90 -1.46
C GLY A 170 1.46 -27.15 -2.90
N ASP A 171 1.42 -28.43 -3.32
CA ASP A 171 1.77 -28.88 -4.68
C ASP A 171 0.72 -28.52 -5.77
N ILE A 172 -0.07 -27.47 -5.56
CA ILE A 172 -1.27 -27.20 -6.39
C ILE A 172 -0.90 -26.60 -7.75
N ASP A 173 0.30 -26.09 -7.92
CA ASP A 173 0.71 -25.55 -9.22
C ASP A 173 2.15 -25.94 -9.56
N ALA A 174 2.28 -26.85 -10.56
CA ALA A 174 3.59 -27.23 -11.11
C ALA A 174 4.26 -26.06 -11.90
N SER A 175 3.60 -24.92 -12.01
CA SER A 175 4.12 -23.75 -12.70
C SER A 175 5.12 -22.99 -11.83
N VAL A 176 6.28 -22.70 -12.40
CA VAL A 176 7.28 -21.81 -11.82
C VAL A 176 6.74 -20.37 -11.69
N LEU A 177 5.82 -19.98 -12.58
CA LEU A 177 5.23 -18.65 -12.66
C LEU A 177 3.95 -18.53 -11.83
N HIS A 178 3.97 -18.71 -10.55
CA HIS A 178 2.80 -18.69 -9.66
C HIS A 178 1.76 -17.60 -9.97
N ASP A 179 0.48 -17.94 -9.96
CA ASP A 179 -0.64 -17.00 -10.17
C ASP A 179 -0.68 -15.83 -9.17
N ALA A 180 -0.02 -15.99 -8.02
CA ALA A 180 0.08 -14.94 -7.00
C ALA A 180 0.72 -13.63 -7.48
N TYR A 181 1.45 -13.64 -8.59
CA TYR A 181 2.05 -12.42 -9.14
C TYR A 181 1.07 -11.61 -10.01
N ARG A 182 -0.06 -12.19 -10.41
CA ARG A 182 -1.11 -11.49 -11.16
C ARG A 182 -1.87 -10.46 -10.30
N GLU A 183 -1.67 -10.48 -8.99
CA GLU A 183 -2.31 -9.55 -8.04
C GLU A 183 -1.51 -8.25 -7.84
N THR A 184 -0.34 -8.13 -8.47
CA THR A 184 0.51 -6.93 -8.42
C THR A 184 0.33 -6.05 -9.67
N SER A 185 1.01 -4.89 -9.74
CA SER A 185 1.04 -4.09 -10.97
C SER A 185 1.62 -4.90 -12.14
N SER A 186 1.29 -4.52 -13.38
CA SER A 186 1.78 -5.23 -14.56
C SER A 186 3.30 -5.21 -14.67
N LEU A 187 3.95 -4.10 -14.30
CA LEU A 187 5.41 -4.00 -14.31
C LEU A 187 6.04 -4.91 -13.25
N GLN A 188 5.48 -4.92 -12.04
CA GLN A 188 5.96 -5.78 -10.97
C GLN A 188 5.69 -7.26 -11.28
N THR A 189 4.57 -7.58 -11.91
CA THR A 189 4.26 -8.96 -12.37
C THR A 189 5.30 -9.42 -13.39
N ALA A 190 5.61 -8.62 -14.40
CA ALA A 190 6.64 -8.93 -15.39
C ALA A 190 8.02 -9.17 -14.74
N TYR A 191 8.41 -8.30 -13.80
CA TYR A 191 9.64 -8.44 -13.02
C TYR A 191 9.70 -9.76 -12.26
N ASN A 192 8.62 -10.13 -11.58
CA ASN A 192 8.53 -11.34 -10.79
C ASN A 192 8.55 -12.60 -11.68
N TYR A 193 7.84 -12.59 -12.81
CA TYR A 193 7.87 -13.71 -13.76
C TYR A 193 9.27 -13.96 -14.29
N GLN A 194 9.97 -12.93 -14.70
CA GLN A 194 11.35 -13.02 -15.19
C GLN A 194 12.32 -13.49 -14.09
N LYS A 195 12.13 -13.02 -12.85
CA LYS A 195 12.92 -13.47 -11.70
C LYS A 195 12.72 -14.97 -11.39
N GLU A 196 11.49 -15.46 -11.47
CA GLU A 196 11.21 -16.88 -11.26
C GLU A 196 11.74 -17.75 -12.42
N ALA A 197 11.58 -17.29 -13.65
CA ALA A 197 12.14 -17.96 -14.82
C ALA A 197 13.68 -18.08 -14.74
N ALA A 198 14.35 -17.02 -14.30
CA ALA A 198 15.80 -17.01 -14.10
C ALA A 198 16.27 -18.07 -13.08
N LYS A 199 15.52 -18.32 -12.00
CA LYS A 199 15.86 -19.35 -10.99
C LYS A 199 15.93 -20.77 -11.56
N VAL A 200 15.23 -21.05 -12.64
CA VAL A 200 15.22 -22.37 -13.32
C VAL A 200 16.11 -22.40 -14.55
N GLY A 201 16.95 -21.37 -14.75
CA GLY A 201 17.92 -21.29 -15.83
C GLY A 201 17.35 -20.72 -17.14
N PHE A 202 16.13 -20.15 -17.13
CA PHE A 202 15.59 -19.44 -18.28
C PHE A 202 15.90 -17.95 -18.14
N ASP A 203 17.14 -17.59 -18.46
CA ASP A 203 17.67 -16.21 -18.38
C ASP A 203 18.80 -16.02 -19.39
N TRP A 204 19.11 -14.77 -19.73
CA TRP A 204 20.31 -14.42 -20.47
C TRP A 204 21.53 -14.39 -19.53
N ASP A 205 22.71 -14.64 -20.09
CA ASP A 205 23.97 -14.60 -19.33
C ASP A 205 24.39 -13.18 -18.99
N GLU A 206 24.11 -12.22 -19.89
CA GLU A 206 24.56 -10.82 -19.73
C GLU A 206 23.44 -9.81 -20.00
N ALA A 207 23.53 -8.65 -19.36
CA ALA A 207 22.61 -7.53 -19.60
C ALA A 207 22.62 -7.03 -21.05
N ALA A 208 23.74 -7.22 -21.76
CA ALA A 208 23.87 -6.88 -23.18
C ALA A 208 22.87 -7.63 -24.07
N ASP A 209 22.57 -8.90 -23.72
CA ASP A 209 21.61 -9.71 -24.47
C ASP A 209 20.18 -9.21 -24.26
N ALA A 210 19.84 -8.80 -23.05
CA ALA A 210 18.54 -8.17 -22.74
C ALA A 210 18.38 -6.83 -23.49
N ILE A 211 19.46 -6.04 -23.61
CA ILE A 211 19.46 -4.79 -24.38
C ILE A 211 19.33 -5.08 -25.90
N ALA A 212 19.97 -6.13 -26.39
CA ALA A 212 19.83 -6.53 -27.79
C ALA A 212 18.38 -6.94 -28.09
N LYS A 213 17.74 -7.70 -27.20
CA LYS A 213 16.32 -8.08 -27.35
C LYS A 213 15.39 -6.87 -27.29
N PHE A 214 15.64 -5.90 -26.40
CA PHE A 214 14.89 -4.64 -26.40
C PHE A 214 14.95 -3.91 -27.74
N ASN A 215 16.14 -3.84 -28.39
CA ASN A 215 16.27 -3.20 -29.69
C ASN A 215 15.53 -3.97 -30.81
N GLU A 216 15.44 -5.29 -30.70
CA GLU A 216 14.65 -6.13 -31.59
C GLU A 216 13.17 -5.80 -31.45
N GLU A 217 12.60 -5.88 -30.24
CA GLU A 217 11.19 -5.56 -29.96
C GLU A 217 10.82 -4.12 -30.34
N TRP A 218 11.73 -3.18 -30.09
CA TRP A 218 11.53 -1.80 -30.52
C TRP A 218 11.44 -1.67 -32.04
N ALA A 219 12.24 -2.43 -32.79
CA ALA A 219 12.19 -2.43 -34.24
C ALA A 219 10.90 -3.09 -34.78
N GLU A 220 10.43 -4.18 -34.15
CA GLU A 220 9.16 -4.84 -34.45
C GLU A 220 7.99 -3.91 -34.18
N PHE A 221 7.92 -3.30 -33.01
CA PHE A 221 6.90 -2.29 -32.67
C PHE A 221 6.88 -1.13 -33.67
N THR A 222 8.04 -0.58 -34.04
CA THR A 222 8.10 0.55 -35.00
C THR A 222 7.65 0.15 -36.40
N ALA A 223 7.89 -1.09 -36.84
CA ALA A 223 7.39 -1.62 -38.09
C ALA A 223 5.85 -1.72 -38.10
N GLU A 224 5.26 -2.16 -36.99
CA GLU A 224 3.79 -2.28 -36.82
C GLU A 224 3.09 -0.91 -36.70
N LEU A 225 3.80 0.18 -36.40
CA LEU A 225 3.22 1.54 -36.47
C LEU A 225 2.75 1.92 -37.87
N GLU A 226 3.42 1.41 -38.92
CA GLU A 226 3.10 1.72 -40.31
C GLU A 226 2.02 0.79 -40.87
N HIS A 227 2.01 -0.49 -40.50
CA HIS A 227 1.25 -1.54 -41.19
C HIS A 227 0.32 -2.36 -40.26
N GLY A 228 0.58 -2.38 -38.95
CA GLY A 228 -0.17 -3.20 -37.99
C GLY A 228 -1.56 -2.67 -37.64
N ASP A 229 -2.39 -3.55 -37.15
CA ASP A 229 -3.65 -3.18 -36.55
C ASP A 229 -3.49 -2.81 -35.04
N ALA A 230 -4.59 -2.50 -34.35
CA ALA A 230 -4.54 -2.09 -32.94
C ALA A 230 -4.05 -3.23 -32.03
N THR A 231 -4.32 -4.48 -32.39
CA THR A 231 -3.95 -5.65 -31.59
C THR A 231 -2.46 -5.92 -31.69
N THR A 232 -1.93 -5.99 -32.92
CA THR A 232 -0.49 -6.22 -33.14
C THR A 232 0.36 -5.10 -32.54
N ARG A 233 -0.07 -3.83 -32.65
CA ARG A 233 0.62 -2.71 -32.00
C ARG A 233 0.61 -2.82 -30.48
N MET A 234 -0.47 -3.34 -29.91
CA MET A 234 -0.56 -3.54 -28.45
C MET A 234 0.37 -4.67 -27.99
N ASP A 235 0.44 -5.76 -28.74
CA ASP A 235 1.28 -6.91 -28.44
C ASP A 235 2.76 -6.50 -28.46
N GLU A 236 3.23 -5.88 -29.56
CA GLU A 236 4.60 -5.43 -29.70
C GLU A 236 4.99 -4.36 -28.65
N LEU A 237 4.09 -3.42 -28.34
CA LEU A 237 4.33 -2.46 -27.27
C LEU A 237 4.46 -3.16 -25.91
N GLY A 238 3.68 -4.22 -25.69
CA GLY A 238 3.78 -5.06 -24.51
C GLY A 238 5.15 -5.73 -24.38
N ASP A 239 5.69 -6.24 -25.48
CA ASP A 239 7.02 -6.89 -25.52
C ASP A 239 8.15 -5.89 -25.30
N VAL A 240 8.01 -4.65 -25.81
CA VAL A 240 8.93 -3.55 -25.47
C VAL A 240 8.94 -3.26 -23.97
N PHE A 241 7.77 -3.16 -23.31
CA PHE A 241 7.71 -2.97 -21.88
C PHE A 241 8.30 -4.15 -21.11
N PHE A 242 8.01 -5.37 -21.54
CA PHE A 242 8.51 -6.58 -20.91
C PHE A 242 10.03 -6.68 -20.95
N THR A 243 10.64 -6.32 -22.08
CA THR A 243 12.11 -6.29 -22.21
C THR A 243 12.76 -5.16 -21.42
N LEU A 244 12.11 -3.98 -21.30
CA LEU A 244 12.57 -2.91 -20.41
C LEU A 244 12.57 -3.36 -18.93
N VAL A 245 11.54 -4.06 -18.50
CA VAL A 245 11.47 -4.64 -17.14
C VAL A 245 12.60 -5.64 -16.93
N ASN A 246 12.96 -6.43 -17.94
CA ASN A 246 14.07 -7.37 -17.85
C ASN A 246 15.43 -6.66 -17.69
N ILE A 247 15.65 -5.57 -18.44
CA ILE A 247 16.83 -4.73 -18.25
C ILE A 247 16.89 -4.19 -16.81
N ALA A 248 15.76 -3.66 -16.29
CA ALA A 248 15.69 -3.19 -14.91
C ALA A 248 16.07 -4.29 -13.91
N ARG A 249 15.59 -5.53 -14.11
CA ARG A 249 15.94 -6.69 -13.28
C ARG A 249 17.44 -6.99 -13.26
N PHE A 250 18.12 -6.97 -14.40
CA PHE A 250 19.57 -7.17 -14.47
C PHE A 250 20.35 -6.16 -13.63
N PHE A 251 19.89 -4.92 -13.59
CA PHE A 251 20.49 -3.87 -12.78
C PHE A 251 19.91 -3.78 -11.35
N LYS A 252 19.03 -4.73 -10.95
CA LYS A 252 18.37 -4.78 -9.65
C LYS A 252 17.58 -3.50 -9.33
N LEU A 253 17.00 -2.90 -10.36
CA LEU A 253 16.14 -1.73 -10.25
C LEU A 253 14.67 -2.17 -10.19
N SER A 254 13.88 -1.55 -9.36
CA SER A 254 12.43 -1.71 -9.36
C SER A 254 11.84 -0.94 -10.56
N PRO A 255 11.17 -1.60 -11.51
CA PRO A 255 10.54 -0.90 -12.64
C PRO A 255 9.37 0.00 -12.19
N GLU A 256 8.67 -0.37 -11.11
CA GLU A 256 7.60 0.42 -10.53
C GLU A 256 8.12 1.72 -9.93
N GLU A 257 9.15 1.65 -9.06
CA GLU A 257 9.80 2.83 -8.50
C GLU A 257 10.41 3.73 -9.58
N ALA A 258 11.03 3.14 -10.60
CA ALA A 258 11.59 3.92 -11.70
C ALA A 258 10.52 4.73 -12.44
N MET A 259 9.32 4.16 -12.64
CA MET A 259 8.19 4.85 -13.25
C MET A 259 7.61 5.91 -12.31
N LEU A 260 7.49 5.61 -11.01
CA LEU A 260 7.04 6.58 -10.00
C LEU A 260 7.95 7.81 -9.99
N HIS A 261 9.26 7.63 -9.86
CA HIS A 261 10.23 8.74 -9.92
C HIS A 261 10.16 9.55 -11.23
N ALA A 262 9.86 8.89 -12.37
CA ALA A 262 9.69 9.60 -13.64
C ALA A 262 8.43 10.48 -13.63
N ASN A 263 7.33 9.98 -13.06
CA ASN A 263 6.06 10.72 -12.92
C ASN A 263 6.23 11.93 -12.01
N GLU A 264 6.81 11.76 -10.83
CA GLU A 264 7.08 12.86 -9.89
C GLU A 264 7.98 13.93 -10.48
N LYS A 265 9.06 13.50 -11.13
CA LYS A 265 9.96 14.41 -11.84
C LYS A 265 9.21 15.20 -12.92
N PHE A 266 8.32 14.56 -13.66
CA PHE A 266 7.48 15.23 -14.65
C PHE A 266 6.56 16.25 -13.98
N ALA A 267 5.81 15.84 -12.96
CA ALA A 267 4.87 16.70 -12.23
C ALA A 267 5.57 17.93 -11.62
N ARG A 268 6.71 17.72 -10.96
CA ARG A 268 7.50 18.81 -10.36
C ARG A 268 7.97 19.83 -11.41
N ARG A 269 8.48 19.37 -12.56
CA ARG A 269 8.91 20.26 -13.64
C ARG A 269 7.74 20.94 -14.31
N PHE A 270 6.61 20.25 -14.46
CA PHE A 270 5.43 20.84 -15.08
C PHE A 270 4.82 21.94 -14.20
N LYS A 271 4.82 21.78 -12.86
CA LYS A 271 4.47 22.86 -11.92
C LYS A 271 5.30 24.12 -12.13
N HIS A 272 6.58 24.00 -12.48
CA HIS A 272 7.40 25.16 -12.83
C HIS A 272 6.92 25.82 -14.13
N VAL A 273 6.60 25.03 -15.16
CA VAL A 273 6.01 25.54 -16.42
C VAL A 273 4.71 26.28 -16.14
N GLU A 274 3.79 25.69 -15.34
CA GLU A 274 2.55 26.34 -14.91
C GLU A 274 2.79 27.67 -14.21
N SER A 275 3.78 27.73 -13.34
CA SER A 275 4.17 28.95 -12.63
C SER A 275 4.68 30.03 -13.57
N CYS A 276 5.48 29.68 -14.59
CA CYS A 276 5.99 30.59 -15.59
C CYS A 276 4.85 31.12 -16.49
N VAL A 277 3.94 30.24 -16.92
CA VAL A 277 2.75 30.64 -17.68
C VAL A 277 1.88 31.60 -16.87
N ALA A 278 1.57 31.28 -15.62
CA ALA A 278 0.78 32.14 -14.72
C ALA A 278 1.45 33.53 -14.53
N ALA A 279 2.77 33.56 -14.32
CA ALA A 279 3.52 34.80 -14.18
C ALA A 279 3.51 35.66 -15.43
N SER A 280 3.35 35.08 -16.61
CA SER A 280 3.26 35.81 -17.89
C SER A 280 1.92 36.55 -18.11
N GLY A 281 0.88 36.16 -17.37
CA GLY A 281 -0.50 36.66 -17.56
C GLY A 281 -1.19 36.13 -18.83
N LYS A 282 -0.62 35.13 -19.52
CA LYS A 282 -1.15 34.49 -20.72
C LYS A 282 -1.77 33.13 -20.40
N ALA A 283 -2.60 32.59 -21.31
CA ALA A 283 -3.08 31.21 -21.24
C ALA A 283 -2.06 30.25 -21.85
N PHE A 284 -2.10 28.97 -21.50
CA PHE A 284 -1.24 27.93 -22.11
C PHE A 284 -1.36 27.90 -23.64
N SER A 285 -2.57 28.13 -24.18
CA SER A 285 -2.86 28.17 -25.61
C SER A 285 -2.14 29.29 -26.37
N ASP A 286 -1.62 30.29 -25.65
CA ASP A 286 -0.93 31.42 -26.24
C ASP A 286 0.58 31.19 -26.45
N PHE A 287 1.06 30.00 -26.02
CA PHE A 287 2.46 29.59 -26.15
C PHE A 287 2.61 28.49 -27.19
N THR A 288 3.72 28.55 -27.92
CA THR A 288 4.20 27.43 -28.74
C THR A 288 4.82 26.34 -27.86
N LEU A 289 4.95 25.12 -28.40
CA LEU A 289 5.63 24.03 -27.70
C LEU A 289 7.09 24.40 -27.35
N ASP A 290 7.79 25.07 -28.26
CA ASP A 290 9.19 25.51 -28.05
C ASP A 290 9.31 26.50 -26.88
N GLU A 291 8.35 27.39 -26.72
CA GLU A 291 8.31 28.33 -25.60
C GLU A 291 8.03 27.61 -24.26
N LEU A 292 7.13 26.66 -24.26
CA LEU A 292 6.87 25.83 -23.07
C LEU A 292 8.06 24.92 -22.73
N ASP A 293 8.77 24.38 -23.76
CA ASP A 293 9.98 23.59 -23.55
C ASP A 293 11.14 24.44 -22.99
N ALA A 294 11.18 25.74 -23.29
CA ALA A 294 12.12 26.63 -22.65
C ALA A 294 11.90 26.72 -21.12
N PHE A 295 10.66 26.83 -20.66
CA PHE A 295 10.33 26.78 -19.23
C PHE A 295 10.66 25.41 -18.60
N TRP A 296 10.40 24.33 -19.34
CA TRP A 296 10.77 22.98 -18.91
C TRP A 296 12.29 22.80 -18.75
N ASN A 297 13.05 23.34 -19.68
CA ASN A 297 14.52 23.30 -19.61
C ASN A 297 15.08 24.21 -18.50
N ASP A 298 14.37 25.28 -18.15
CA ASP A 298 14.69 26.10 -17.00
C ASP A 298 14.47 25.32 -15.67
N ALA A 299 13.37 24.60 -15.55
CA ALA A 299 13.14 23.72 -14.42
C ALA A 299 14.29 22.71 -14.23
N LYS A 300 14.79 22.11 -15.32
CA LYS A 300 15.94 21.17 -15.27
C LYS A 300 17.24 21.83 -14.78
N LYS A 301 17.44 23.13 -15.06
CA LYS A 301 18.62 23.87 -14.57
C LYS A 301 18.49 24.16 -13.09
N ILE A 302 17.32 24.59 -12.64
CA ILE A 302 17.03 24.84 -11.23
C ILE A 302 17.28 23.59 -10.39
N GLU A 303 16.80 22.41 -10.83
CA GLU A 303 17.03 21.15 -10.16
C GLU A 303 18.53 20.77 -10.05
N LYS A 304 19.35 21.22 -10.97
CA LYS A 304 20.81 21.01 -10.96
C LYS A 304 21.59 22.09 -10.21
N GLY A 305 20.91 23.09 -9.64
CA GLY A 305 21.54 24.23 -8.98
C GLY A 305 22.29 25.16 -9.94
N LEU A 306 21.88 25.21 -11.20
CA LEU A 306 22.47 26.01 -12.27
C LEU A 306 21.64 27.26 -12.56
#